data_4d814830e52974be9dbe490be6851039
#
_entry.id   4d814830e52974be9dbe490be6851039
#
_cell.length_a   1.000
_cell.length_b   1.000
_cell.length_c   1.000
_cell.angle_alpha   90.00
_cell.angle_beta   90.00
_cell.angle_gamma   90.00
#
_symmetry.space_group_name_H-M   'P 1'
#
loop_
_entity.id
_entity.type
_entity.pdbx_description
1 polymer ?
#
loop_
_entity_poly.entity_id
_entity_poly.type
_entity_poly.pdbx_seq_one_letter_code
_entity_poly.pdbx_strand_id
1 'polypeptide(L)'
;MIVNLSRLGKSGTGMWQYSIKFLTALREIADVDAIICSKVHADYFEKLGYAVVTVPNIVSNTSKTSRLRPLVWYVYSYWLALRVLIKFGNKKLVCTTHHTIPLLRNQTITVHDIRPFYYPDSFIQKVYFRFLLKMSVKRCKHILTVSYTVKDSIAKTYNVDSEKISVIYNSVNKSDFIQKKEKENYFLAVGASWPHKNIHSFIKNKKVWSDSYNLIIVCGRTDYAMSLQQMVVDLKLTDKVTFLHEVSFNELKVLYSKAYALVYPSIDEGFGIPPIEAM
;
A
#
# COMPACT_ATOMS: atom_id res chain seq x y z
N MET A 1 -20.79 7.07 -10.00
CA MET A 1 -19.63 7.75 -9.35
C MET A 1 -18.35 7.51 -10.15
N ILE A 2 -17.28 8.26 -9.88
CA ILE A 2 -15.97 8.07 -10.54
C ILE A 2 -14.98 7.49 -9.52
N VAL A 3 -14.15 6.53 -9.94
CA VAL A 3 -13.11 5.97 -9.08
C VAL A 3 -11.73 6.43 -9.54
N ASN A 4 -10.96 7.05 -8.64
CA ASN A 4 -9.62 7.55 -8.94
C ASN A 4 -8.56 6.54 -8.53
N LEU A 5 -7.97 5.91 -9.53
CA LEU A 5 -6.84 4.97 -9.47
C LEU A 5 -5.58 5.54 -10.13
N SER A 6 -5.52 6.85 -10.37
CA SER A 6 -4.43 7.51 -11.11
C SER A 6 -3.05 7.30 -10.48
N ARG A 7 -2.99 7.05 -9.17
CA ARG A 7 -1.76 6.83 -8.41
C ARG A 7 -1.49 5.36 -8.09
N LEU A 8 -2.24 4.46 -8.70
CA LEU A 8 -2.06 3.03 -8.51
C LEU A 8 -0.70 2.58 -9.05
N GLY A 9 0.02 1.80 -8.24
CA GLY A 9 1.36 1.29 -8.58
C GLY A 9 1.32 0.06 -9.50
N LYS A 10 2.39 -0.73 -9.46
CA LYS A 10 2.49 -1.99 -10.22
C LYS A 10 1.41 -2.97 -9.75
N SER A 11 0.94 -3.81 -10.67
CA SER A 11 0.10 -4.97 -10.36
C SER A 11 0.81 -5.88 -9.34
N GLY A 12 0.02 -6.54 -8.48
CA GLY A 12 0.54 -7.44 -7.44
C GLY A 12 0.99 -6.76 -6.14
N THR A 13 1.04 -5.42 -6.07
CA THR A 13 1.32 -4.71 -4.81
C THR A 13 0.12 -4.69 -3.87
N GLY A 14 0.33 -4.53 -2.55
CA GLY A 14 -0.76 -4.40 -1.59
C GLY A 14 -1.77 -3.29 -1.93
N MET A 15 -1.29 -2.16 -2.44
CA MET A 15 -2.14 -1.05 -2.90
C MET A 15 -2.98 -1.45 -4.12
N TRP A 16 -2.42 -2.22 -5.04
CA TRP A 16 -3.17 -2.78 -6.18
C TRP A 16 -4.27 -3.71 -5.69
N GLN A 17 -3.93 -4.68 -4.84
CA GLN A 17 -4.88 -5.66 -4.29
C GLN A 17 -6.03 -4.98 -3.56
N TYR A 18 -5.72 -4.00 -2.70
CA TYR A 18 -6.75 -3.20 -2.04
C TYR A 18 -7.67 -2.52 -3.06
N SER A 19 -7.10 -1.83 -4.05
CA SER A 19 -7.89 -1.05 -5.01
C SER A 19 -8.79 -1.91 -5.87
N ILE A 20 -8.33 -3.09 -6.29
CA ILE A 20 -9.15 -4.02 -7.08
C ILE A 20 -10.28 -4.61 -6.23
N LYS A 21 -9.98 -5.08 -5.01
CA LYS A 21 -11.01 -5.61 -4.10
C LYS A 21 -12.04 -4.54 -3.73
N PHE A 22 -11.57 -3.33 -3.45
CA PHE A 22 -12.45 -2.19 -3.17
C PHE A 22 -13.36 -1.88 -4.37
N LEU A 23 -12.81 -1.85 -5.58
CA LEU A 23 -13.59 -1.61 -6.81
C LEU A 23 -14.62 -2.71 -7.06
N THR A 24 -14.27 -3.99 -6.83
CA THR A 24 -15.17 -5.13 -6.96
C THR A 24 -16.34 -5.00 -5.99
N ALA A 25 -16.08 -4.78 -4.71
CA ALA A 25 -17.12 -4.58 -3.70
C ALA A 25 -17.98 -3.33 -3.96
N LEU A 26 -17.35 -2.25 -4.42
CA LEU A 26 -18.06 -1.01 -4.74
C LEU A 26 -19.08 -1.21 -5.88
N ARG A 27 -18.76 -2.04 -6.87
CA ARG A 27 -19.62 -2.34 -8.03
C ARG A 27 -20.89 -3.09 -7.63
N GLU A 28 -20.87 -3.83 -6.54
CA GLU A 28 -22.05 -4.55 -6.03
C GLU A 28 -23.10 -3.60 -5.44
N ILE A 29 -22.68 -2.40 -5.01
CA ILE A 29 -23.54 -1.46 -4.27
C ILE A 29 -23.73 -0.11 -4.97
N ALA A 30 -23.02 0.15 -6.05
CA ALA A 30 -23.07 1.45 -6.73
C ALA A 30 -22.56 1.38 -8.17
N ASP A 31 -23.15 2.20 -9.04
CA ASP A 31 -22.69 2.37 -10.41
C ASP A 31 -21.40 3.18 -10.50
N VAL A 32 -20.41 2.59 -11.18
CA VAL A 32 -19.14 3.23 -11.48
C VAL A 32 -19.15 3.75 -12.92
N ASP A 33 -19.32 5.07 -13.08
CA ASP A 33 -19.41 5.71 -14.40
C ASP A 33 -18.06 5.69 -15.14
N ALA A 34 -16.96 5.83 -14.43
CA ALA A 34 -15.62 5.84 -15.02
C ALA A 34 -14.53 5.56 -13.99
N ILE A 35 -13.39 5.09 -14.50
CA ILE A 35 -12.15 4.91 -13.75
C ILE A 35 -11.09 5.87 -14.28
N ILE A 36 -10.42 6.59 -13.37
CA ILE A 36 -9.24 7.38 -13.71
C ILE A 36 -8.02 6.54 -13.39
N CYS A 37 -7.22 6.15 -14.37
CA CYS A 37 -6.02 5.34 -14.17
C CYS A 37 -4.88 5.75 -15.09
N SER A 38 -3.65 5.25 -14.82
CA SER A 38 -2.53 5.43 -15.74
C SER A 38 -2.73 4.63 -17.03
N LYS A 39 -2.12 5.09 -18.13
CA LYS A 39 -2.19 4.41 -19.43
C LYS A 39 -1.83 2.92 -19.36
N VAL A 40 -0.86 2.55 -18.52
CA VAL A 40 -0.43 1.15 -18.36
C VAL A 40 -1.52 0.22 -17.81
N HIS A 41 -2.53 0.77 -17.15
CA HIS A 41 -3.65 0.00 -16.56
C HIS A 41 -4.96 0.17 -17.34
N ALA A 42 -4.99 0.99 -18.38
CA ALA A 42 -6.20 1.30 -19.13
C ALA A 42 -6.87 0.05 -19.70
N ASP A 43 -6.11 -0.74 -20.48
CA ASP A 43 -6.61 -1.97 -21.12
C ASP A 43 -7.19 -2.96 -20.12
N TYR A 44 -6.63 -3.04 -18.92
CA TYR A 44 -7.14 -3.92 -17.86
C TYR A 44 -8.56 -3.51 -17.44
N PHE A 45 -8.79 -2.22 -17.20
CA PHE A 45 -10.10 -1.74 -16.76
C PHE A 45 -11.13 -1.67 -17.90
N GLU A 46 -10.69 -1.39 -19.13
CA GLU A 46 -11.54 -1.42 -20.32
C GLU A 46 -12.06 -2.84 -20.59
N LYS A 47 -11.20 -3.87 -20.47
CA LYS A 47 -11.60 -5.28 -20.57
C LYS A 47 -12.61 -5.70 -19.48
N LEU A 48 -12.62 -5.04 -18.34
CA LEU A 48 -13.64 -5.24 -17.29
C LEU A 48 -14.93 -4.44 -17.54
N GLY A 49 -15.04 -3.72 -18.68
CA GLY A 49 -16.22 -2.99 -19.08
C GLY A 49 -16.35 -1.58 -18.49
N TYR A 50 -15.28 -1.01 -17.95
CA TYR A 50 -15.31 0.36 -17.42
C TYR A 50 -14.96 1.40 -18.48
N ALA A 51 -15.64 2.55 -18.44
CA ALA A 51 -15.16 3.74 -19.12
C ALA A 51 -13.89 4.26 -18.44
N VAL A 52 -12.83 4.53 -19.19
CA VAL A 52 -11.54 4.93 -18.65
C VAL A 52 -11.17 6.36 -19.00
N VAL A 53 -10.63 7.08 -18.02
CA VAL A 53 -9.97 8.38 -18.18
C VAL A 53 -8.49 8.18 -17.89
N THR A 54 -7.68 8.19 -18.93
CA THR A 54 -6.24 7.94 -18.79
C THR A 54 -5.48 9.15 -18.30
N VAL A 55 -4.47 8.89 -17.45
CA VAL A 55 -3.42 9.84 -17.05
C VAL A 55 -2.04 9.33 -17.51
N PRO A 56 -1.08 10.23 -17.76
CA PRO A 56 0.27 9.83 -18.15
C PRO A 56 0.94 8.98 -17.07
N ASN A 57 1.77 7.99 -17.48
CA ASN A 57 2.46 7.10 -16.56
C ASN A 57 3.41 7.84 -15.60
N ILE A 58 3.91 9.00 -15.98
CA ILE A 58 4.76 9.84 -15.12
C ILE A 58 4.07 10.31 -13.83
N VAL A 59 2.75 10.45 -13.82
CA VAL A 59 1.99 10.83 -12.61
C VAL A 59 1.64 9.64 -11.72
N SER A 60 1.79 8.41 -12.22
CA SER A 60 1.51 7.17 -11.47
C SER A 60 2.78 6.61 -10.80
N ASN A 61 2.61 5.64 -9.91
CA ASN A 61 3.74 4.94 -9.29
C ASN A 61 4.45 3.94 -10.23
N THR A 62 4.06 3.84 -11.49
CA THR A 62 4.65 2.93 -12.48
C THR A 62 5.87 3.51 -13.22
N SER A 63 6.07 4.84 -13.14
CA SER A 63 7.18 5.54 -13.80
C SER A 63 8.50 5.39 -13.03
N LYS A 64 9.63 5.24 -13.75
CA LYS A 64 10.99 5.20 -13.17
C LYS A 64 11.46 6.56 -12.62
N THR A 65 10.88 7.68 -13.06
CA THR A 65 11.25 9.05 -12.67
C THR A 65 10.60 9.49 -11.36
N SER A 66 10.97 8.87 -10.25
CA SER A 66 10.21 8.97 -8.98
C SER A 66 10.30 10.31 -8.24
N ARG A 67 11.38 11.05 -8.35
CA ARG A 67 11.64 12.24 -7.52
C ARG A 67 10.73 13.43 -7.80
N LEU A 68 10.33 13.64 -9.06
CA LEU A 68 9.50 14.77 -9.48
C LEU A 68 7.98 14.48 -9.48
N ARG A 69 7.58 13.24 -9.22
CA ARG A 69 6.16 12.82 -9.25
C ARG A 69 5.21 13.68 -8.42
N PRO A 70 5.54 14.08 -7.18
CA PRO A 70 4.61 14.89 -6.39
C PRO A 70 4.32 16.24 -7.05
N LEU A 71 5.34 16.86 -7.63
CA LEU A 71 5.21 18.14 -8.32
C LEU A 71 4.41 17.98 -9.62
N VAL A 72 4.77 16.99 -10.44
CA VAL A 72 4.07 16.68 -11.70
C VAL A 72 2.62 16.34 -11.41
N TRP A 73 2.32 15.55 -10.39
CA TRP A 73 0.95 15.26 -9.96
C TRP A 73 0.21 16.54 -9.57
N TYR A 74 0.84 17.38 -8.76
CA TYR A 74 0.20 18.62 -8.31
C TYR A 74 -0.25 19.51 -9.48
N VAL A 75 0.64 19.74 -10.45
CA VAL A 75 0.31 20.55 -11.64
C VAL A 75 -0.72 19.84 -12.54
N TYR A 76 -0.47 18.56 -12.86
CA TYR A 76 -1.35 17.80 -13.76
C TYR A 76 -2.75 17.60 -13.19
N SER A 77 -2.90 17.49 -11.88
CA SER A 77 -4.19 17.25 -11.23
C SER A 77 -5.19 18.41 -11.41
N TYR A 78 -4.73 19.65 -11.59
CA TYR A 78 -5.61 20.77 -11.94
C TYR A 78 -6.21 20.62 -13.35
N TRP A 79 -5.39 20.23 -14.31
CA TRP A 79 -5.88 19.95 -15.67
C TRP A 79 -6.82 18.73 -15.68
N LEU A 80 -6.48 17.70 -14.92
CA LEU A 80 -7.36 16.55 -14.74
C LEU A 80 -8.70 16.94 -14.10
N ALA A 81 -8.68 17.86 -13.13
CA ALA A 81 -9.89 18.37 -12.51
C ALA A 81 -10.83 19.02 -13.55
N LEU A 82 -10.30 19.86 -14.44
CA LEU A 82 -11.09 20.48 -15.51
C LEU A 82 -11.67 19.43 -16.45
N ARG A 83 -10.89 18.44 -16.89
CA ARG A 83 -11.38 17.32 -17.72
C ARG A 83 -12.53 16.56 -17.06
N VAL A 84 -12.38 16.24 -15.76
CA VAL A 84 -13.39 15.51 -14.99
C VAL A 84 -14.67 16.37 -14.84
N LEU A 85 -14.53 17.65 -14.53
CA LEU A 85 -15.67 18.57 -14.39
C LEU A 85 -16.44 18.72 -15.71
N ILE A 86 -15.74 18.89 -16.83
CA ILE A 86 -16.36 19.04 -18.16
C ILE A 86 -17.10 17.75 -18.55
N LYS A 87 -16.47 16.58 -18.34
CA LYS A 87 -17.03 15.30 -18.81
C LYS A 87 -18.11 14.74 -17.89
N PHE A 88 -17.98 14.91 -16.56
CA PHE A 88 -18.81 14.25 -15.57
C PHE A 88 -19.50 15.20 -14.57
N GLY A 89 -19.23 16.50 -14.65
CA GLY A 89 -19.74 17.45 -13.67
C GLY A 89 -19.20 17.21 -12.25
N ASN A 90 -20.00 17.54 -11.25
CA ASN A 90 -19.64 17.37 -9.83
C ASN A 90 -20.06 15.99 -9.27
N LYS A 91 -19.86 14.91 -10.07
CA LYS A 91 -20.13 13.55 -9.59
C LYS A 91 -19.22 13.19 -8.41
N LYS A 92 -19.68 12.28 -7.55
CA LYS A 92 -18.90 11.75 -6.44
C LYS A 92 -17.64 11.08 -6.97
N LEU A 93 -16.48 11.49 -6.43
CA LEU A 93 -15.17 10.90 -6.72
C LEU A 93 -14.71 10.08 -5.51
N VAL A 94 -14.36 8.83 -5.73
CA VAL A 94 -13.79 7.93 -4.71
C VAL A 94 -12.35 7.62 -5.07
N CYS A 95 -11.42 7.96 -4.17
CA CYS A 95 -9.99 7.74 -4.35
C CYS A 95 -9.54 6.58 -3.46
N THR A 96 -8.93 5.55 -4.03
CA THR A 96 -8.34 4.44 -3.25
C THR A 96 -7.00 4.80 -2.62
N THR A 97 -6.56 6.04 -2.78
CA THR A 97 -5.39 6.63 -2.14
C THR A 97 -5.73 8.00 -1.57
N HIS A 98 -4.81 8.57 -0.81
CA HIS A 98 -4.95 9.91 -0.21
C HIS A 98 -4.76 11.09 -1.20
N HIS A 99 -4.58 10.80 -2.50
CA HIS A 99 -4.35 11.82 -3.51
C HIS A 99 -5.68 12.38 -4.02
N THR A 100 -5.98 13.60 -3.62
CA THR A 100 -7.16 14.35 -4.10
C THR A 100 -6.93 14.94 -5.50
N ILE A 101 -8.02 15.21 -6.23
CA ILE A 101 -8.02 16.02 -7.43
C ILE A 101 -8.51 17.42 -7.03
N PRO A 102 -7.71 18.50 -7.22
CA PRO A 102 -8.11 19.86 -6.87
C PRO A 102 -9.42 20.28 -7.56
N LEU A 103 -10.07 21.31 -7.06
CA LEU A 103 -11.34 21.86 -7.54
C LEU A 103 -12.56 20.95 -7.36
N LEU A 104 -12.40 19.63 -7.29
CA LEU A 104 -13.50 18.71 -7.01
C LEU A 104 -13.75 18.69 -5.49
N ARG A 105 -14.99 18.99 -5.07
CA ARG A 105 -15.34 19.03 -3.64
C ARG A 105 -15.97 17.73 -3.13
N ASN A 106 -16.66 16.99 -4.02
CA ASN A 106 -17.36 15.75 -3.66
C ASN A 106 -16.44 14.54 -3.73
N GLN A 107 -15.37 14.55 -2.92
CA GLN A 107 -14.36 13.50 -2.90
C GLN A 107 -14.39 12.72 -1.60
N THR A 108 -14.33 11.38 -1.71
CA THR A 108 -13.97 10.45 -0.63
C THR A 108 -12.58 9.94 -0.91
N ILE A 109 -11.68 10.02 0.05
CA ILE A 109 -10.27 9.58 -0.09
C ILE A 109 -9.97 8.45 0.86
N THR A 110 -9.00 7.57 0.50
CA THR A 110 -8.51 6.52 1.39
C THR A 110 -7.12 6.88 1.90
N VAL A 111 -6.96 6.90 3.21
CA VAL A 111 -5.66 7.11 3.87
C VAL A 111 -5.28 5.79 4.53
N HIS A 112 -4.28 5.09 3.97
CA HIS A 112 -3.86 3.77 4.44
C HIS A 112 -2.99 3.84 5.69
N ASP A 113 -2.15 4.87 5.79
CA ASP A 113 -1.33 5.19 6.94
C ASP A 113 -0.92 6.67 6.91
N ILE A 114 -0.43 7.16 8.04
CA ILE A 114 0.19 8.49 8.14
C ILE A 114 1.62 8.41 8.70
N ARG A 115 2.24 7.22 8.64
CA ARG A 115 3.63 7.01 9.07
C ARG A 115 4.60 8.06 8.51
N PRO A 116 4.50 8.47 7.22
CA PRO A 116 5.41 9.46 6.67
C PRO A 116 5.26 10.88 7.27
N PHE A 117 4.22 11.12 8.04
CA PHE A 117 4.11 12.35 8.83
C PHE A 117 5.15 12.37 9.97
N TYR A 118 5.35 11.24 10.62
CA TYR A 118 6.28 11.07 11.74
C TYR A 118 7.68 10.68 11.28
N TYR A 119 7.77 9.75 10.32
CA TYR A 119 9.00 9.15 9.78
C TYR A 119 9.06 9.31 8.26
N PRO A 120 9.33 10.51 7.76
CA PRO A 120 9.39 10.76 6.32
C PRO A 120 10.68 10.20 5.71
N ASP A 121 10.55 9.51 4.57
CA ASP A 121 11.69 8.97 3.80
C ASP A 121 12.39 10.07 2.96
N SER A 122 11.78 11.26 2.81
CA SER A 122 12.34 12.41 2.11
C SER A 122 11.72 13.73 2.57
N PHE A 123 12.43 14.85 2.29
CA PHE A 123 11.91 16.19 2.58
C PHE A 123 10.59 16.48 1.84
N ILE A 124 10.48 16.04 0.58
CA ILE A 124 9.24 16.21 -0.21
C ILE A 124 8.08 15.46 0.43
N GLN A 125 8.31 14.23 0.90
CA GLN A 125 7.29 13.44 1.59
C GLN A 125 6.87 14.11 2.90
N LYS A 126 7.83 14.67 3.67
CA LYS A 126 7.57 15.43 4.89
C LYS A 126 6.64 16.62 4.63
N VAL A 127 6.95 17.43 3.60
CA VAL A 127 6.11 18.57 3.20
C VAL A 127 4.72 18.11 2.76
N TYR A 128 4.66 17.06 1.93
CA TYR A 128 3.39 16.50 1.47
C TYR A 128 2.49 16.09 2.62
N PHE A 129 2.96 15.27 3.55
CA PHE A 129 2.15 14.76 4.66
C PHE A 129 1.78 15.83 5.67
N ARG A 130 2.66 16.81 5.91
CA ARG A 130 2.38 17.89 6.87
C ARG A 130 1.44 18.98 6.35
N PHE A 131 1.49 19.27 5.06
CA PHE A 131 0.74 20.38 4.49
C PHE A 131 -0.31 19.93 3.46
N LEU A 132 0.08 19.23 2.41
CA LEU A 132 -0.84 18.89 1.31
C LEU A 132 -1.87 17.86 1.73
N LEU A 133 -1.49 16.82 2.45
CA LEU A 133 -2.43 15.83 2.96
C LEU A 133 -3.38 16.47 4.00
N LYS A 134 -2.88 17.34 4.88
CA LYS A 134 -3.71 18.11 5.81
C LYS A 134 -4.80 18.91 5.09
N MET A 135 -4.46 19.57 3.98
CA MET A 135 -5.45 20.27 3.16
C MET A 135 -6.45 19.31 2.52
N SER A 136 -5.99 18.17 2.02
CA SER A 136 -6.82 17.14 1.39
C SER A 136 -7.83 16.55 2.36
N VAL A 137 -7.41 16.13 3.55
CA VAL A 137 -8.30 15.54 4.57
C VAL A 137 -9.31 16.56 5.12
N LYS A 138 -8.95 17.85 5.17
CA LYS A 138 -9.89 18.91 5.58
C LYS A 138 -10.94 19.22 4.52
N ARG A 139 -10.56 19.20 3.23
CA ARG A 139 -11.42 19.58 2.09
C ARG A 139 -12.28 18.45 1.57
N CYS A 140 -11.84 17.20 1.63
CA CYS A 140 -12.63 16.06 1.16
C CYS A 140 -13.93 15.92 1.94
N LYS A 141 -14.95 15.32 1.33
CA LYS A 141 -16.23 15.09 1.95
C LYS A 141 -16.17 14.00 3.03
N HIS A 142 -15.41 12.93 2.75
CA HIS A 142 -15.28 11.77 3.64
C HIS A 142 -13.90 11.13 3.50
N ILE A 143 -13.46 10.46 4.55
CA ILE A 143 -12.19 9.76 4.62
C ILE A 143 -12.46 8.29 4.92
N LEU A 144 -11.86 7.41 4.13
CA LEU A 144 -11.77 5.99 4.41
C LEU A 144 -10.38 5.68 4.96
N THR A 145 -10.31 4.75 5.89
CA THR A 145 -9.05 4.25 6.41
C THR A 145 -9.14 2.76 6.71
N VAL A 146 -8.01 2.12 6.98
CA VAL A 146 -7.91 0.65 7.04
C VAL A 146 -7.93 0.09 8.46
N SER A 147 -7.86 0.93 9.49
CA SER A 147 -7.94 0.52 10.90
C SER A 147 -8.39 1.66 11.81
N TYR A 148 -8.86 1.31 13.02
CA TYR A 148 -9.19 2.31 14.04
C TYR A 148 -7.94 3.06 14.52
N THR A 149 -6.79 2.41 14.62
CA THR A 149 -5.51 3.06 14.95
C THR A 149 -5.18 4.18 13.96
N VAL A 150 -5.34 3.92 12.65
CA VAL A 150 -5.11 4.96 11.63
C VAL A 150 -6.21 6.03 11.68
N LYS A 151 -7.47 5.67 11.94
CA LYS A 151 -8.56 6.64 12.14
C LYS A 151 -8.20 7.64 13.25
N ASP A 152 -7.84 7.16 14.43
CA ASP A 152 -7.49 7.99 15.58
C ASP A 152 -6.25 8.85 15.29
N SER A 153 -5.26 8.26 14.62
CA SER A 153 -4.05 8.97 14.19
C SER A 153 -4.37 10.12 13.22
N ILE A 154 -5.25 9.91 12.23
CA ILE A 154 -5.69 10.95 11.28
C ILE A 154 -6.44 12.06 12.02
N ALA A 155 -7.44 11.69 12.84
CA ALA A 155 -8.25 12.62 13.59
C ALA A 155 -7.38 13.54 14.46
N LYS A 156 -6.48 12.96 15.24
CA LYS A 156 -5.56 13.67 16.14
C LYS A 156 -4.56 14.54 15.37
N THR A 157 -3.88 13.96 14.38
CA THR A 157 -2.75 14.64 13.68
C THR A 157 -3.22 15.82 12.84
N TYR A 158 -4.35 15.66 12.15
CA TYR A 158 -4.85 16.70 11.24
C TYR A 158 -5.95 17.55 11.82
N ASN A 159 -6.40 17.27 13.05
CA ASN A 159 -7.55 17.92 13.70
C ASN A 159 -8.77 17.87 12.80
N VAL A 160 -9.23 16.65 12.52
CA VAL A 160 -10.41 16.32 11.71
C VAL A 160 -11.39 15.54 12.56
N ASP A 161 -12.67 15.84 12.41
CA ASP A 161 -13.74 15.14 13.10
C ASP A 161 -13.72 13.65 12.77
N SER A 162 -13.77 12.81 13.80
CA SER A 162 -13.77 11.35 13.65
C SER A 162 -15.02 10.82 12.93
N GLU A 163 -16.14 11.54 12.97
CA GLU A 163 -17.36 11.22 12.21
C GLU A 163 -17.16 11.29 10.70
N LYS A 164 -16.19 12.10 10.27
CA LYS A 164 -15.78 12.19 8.87
C LYS A 164 -14.96 10.99 8.40
N ILE A 165 -14.54 10.09 9.29
CA ILE A 165 -13.61 9.00 9.01
C ILE A 165 -14.30 7.65 9.26
N SER A 166 -14.45 6.85 8.20
CA SER A 166 -14.92 5.47 8.29
C SER A 166 -13.78 4.48 8.13
N VAL A 167 -13.83 3.40 8.90
CA VAL A 167 -12.87 2.29 8.79
C VAL A 167 -13.43 1.24 7.84
N ILE A 168 -12.63 0.87 6.82
CA ILE A 168 -12.87 -0.25 5.92
C ILE A 168 -11.62 -1.12 5.96
N TYR A 169 -11.71 -2.27 6.61
CA TYR A 169 -10.58 -3.18 6.75
C TYR A 169 -10.11 -3.72 5.40
N ASN A 170 -8.79 -3.94 5.30
CA ASN A 170 -8.26 -4.74 4.21
C ASN A 170 -8.75 -6.18 4.34
N SER A 171 -8.92 -6.85 3.22
CA SER A 171 -9.36 -8.23 3.17
C SER A 171 -8.34 -9.13 2.46
N VAL A 172 -8.32 -10.37 2.87
CA VAL A 172 -7.54 -11.45 2.25
C VAL A 172 -8.54 -12.53 1.83
N ASN A 173 -8.37 -13.10 0.63
CA ASN A 173 -9.19 -14.25 0.25
C ASN A 173 -8.66 -15.48 0.97
N LYS A 174 -9.48 -16.09 1.80
CA LYS A 174 -9.10 -17.31 2.53
C LYS A 174 -8.65 -18.44 1.59
N SER A 175 -9.25 -18.57 0.41
CA SER A 175 -8.87 -19.56 -0.59
C SER A 175 -7.48 -19.36 -1.19
N ASP A 176 -6.89 -18.15 -1.06
CA ASP A 176 -5.56 -17.88 -1.56
C ASP A 176 -4.45 -18.39 -0.63
N PHE A 177 -4.75 -18.58 0.67
CA PHE A 177 -3.77 -18.94 1.70
C PHE A 177 -4.19 -20.21 2.42
N ILE A 178 -3.92 -21.36 1.78
CA ILE A 178 -4.25 -22.68 2.34
C ILE A 178 -3.07 -23.17 3.17
N GLN A 179 -3.28 -23.36 4.46
CA GLN A 179 -2.27 -23.90 5.36
C GLN A 179 -2.04 -25.38 5.07
N LYS A 180 -0.78 -25.78 4.91
CA LYS A 180 -0.37 -27.20 4.88
C LYS A 180 -0.21 -27.72 6.28
N LYS A 181 -0.54 -29.01 6.52
CA LYS A 181 -0.32 -29.68 7.79
C LYS A 181 1.16 -29.84 8.10
N GLU A 182 1.94 -30.19 7.07
CA GLU A 182 3.40 -30.34 7.20
C GLU A 182 4.07 -28.99 7.02
N LYS A 183 4.79 -28.55 8.02
CA LYS A 183 5.56 -27.31 8.03
C LYS A 183 7.04 -27.60 7.85
N GLU A 184 7.72 -26.72 7.14
CA GLU A 184 9.17 -26.73 7.01
C GLU A 184 9.80 -25.89 8.14
N ASN A 185 11.03 -26.21 8.52
CA ASN A 185 11.71 -25.56 9.63
C ASN A 185 12.27 -24.17 9.26
N TYR A 186 11.39 -23.27 8.87
CA TYR A 186 11.78 -21.87 8.66
C TYR A 186 10.72 -20.88 9.15
N PHE A 187 11.22 -19.74 9.62
CA PHE A 187 10.44 -18.53 9.82
C PHE A 187 10.35 -17.73 8.53
N LEU A 188 9.22 -17.12 8.26
CA LEU A 188 9.00 -16.26 7.08
C LEU A 188 8.86 -14.80 7.52
N ALA A 189 9.62 -13.90 6.90
CA ALA A 189 9.44 -12.46 7.03
C ALA A 189 9.08 -11.86 5.66
N VAL A 190 7.97 -11.12 5.56
CA VAL A 190 7.47 -10.57 4.29
C VAL A 190 7.44 -9.05 4.33
N GLY A 191 7.88 -8.42 3.23
CA GLY A 191 7.88 -6.97 3.08
C GLY A 191 9.01 -6.27 3.84
N ALA A 192 10.10 -6.97 4.14
CA ALA A 192 11.26 -6.48 4.90
C ALA A 192 12.11 -5.47 4.12
N SER A 193 11.48 -4.49 3.48
CA SER A 193 12.16 -3.50 2.62
C SER A 193 12.46 -2.17 3.31
N TRP A 194 11.98 -1.97 4.54
CA TRP A 194 12.05 -0.69 5.24
C TRP A 194 12.39 -0.84 6.72
N PRO A 195 13.09 0.11 7.36
CA PRO A 195 13.52 0.02 8.75
C PRO A 195 12.40 -0.22 9.77
N HIS A 196 11.21 0.34 9.55
CA HIS A 196 10.07 0.16 10.45
C HIS A 196 9.56 -1.29 10.51
N LYS A 197 9.90 -2.13 9.52
CA LYS A 197 9.60 -3.58 9.56
C LYS A 197 10.41 -4.33 10.62
N ASN A 198 11.47 -3.72 11.11
CA ASN A 198 12.23 -4.11 12.30
C ASN A 198 12.79 -5.55 12.28
N ILE A 199 13.01 -6.12 11.09
CA ILE A 199 13.54 -7.49 10.93
C ILE A 199 14.95 -7.62 11.54
N HIS A 200 15.72 -6.52 11.56
CA HIS A 200 17.02 -6.50 12.18
C HIS A 200 16.99 -6.91 13.68
N SER A 201 15.94 -6.60 14.42
CA SER A 201 15.82 -7.01 15.82
C SER A 201 15.66 -8.52 15.96
N PHE A 202 14.93 -9.17 15.05
CA PHE A 202 14.79 -10.62 15.03
C PHE A 202 16.12 -11.31 14.64
N ILE A 203 16.82 -10.80 13.62
CA ILE A 203 18.14 -11.33 13.20
C ILE A 203 19.15 -11.23 14.35
N LYS A 204 19.20 -10.08 15.07
CA LYS A 204 20.11 -9.89 16.22
C LYS A 204 19.87 -10.90 17.35
N ASN A 205 18.62 -11.32 17.55
CA ASN A 205 18.25 -12.30 18.57
C ASN A 205 18.39 -13.75 18.07
N LYS A 206 19.43 -14.04 17.28
CA LYS A 206 19.67 -15.35 16.64
C LYS A 206 19.62 -16.54 17.59
N LYS A 207 20.04 -16.40 18.84
CA LYS A 207 20.02 -17.46 19.86
C LYS A 207 18.64 -18.08 20.10
N VAL A 208 17.57 -17.35 19.76
CA VAL A 208 16.18 -17.81 19.97
C VAL A 208 15.71 -18.76 18.85
N TRP A 209 16.34 -18.71 17.67
CA TRP A 209 15.78 -19.40 16.49
C TRP A 209 16.81 -20.14 15.63
N SER A 210 18.08 -19.70 15.56
CA SER A 210 19.01 -20.16 14.52
C SER A 210 19.48 -21.60 14.67
N ASP A 211 19.34 -22.22 15.84
CA ASP A 211 19.76 -23.60 16.06
C ASP A 211 18.78 -24.60 15.40
N SER A 212 17.48 -24.28 15.42
CA SER A 212 16.42 -25.20 14.95
C SER A 212 15.74 -24.77 13.66
N TYR A 213 15.83 -23.48 13.29
CA TYR A 213 15.10 -22.91 12.17
C TYR A 213 16.00 -22.10 11.24
N ASN A 214 15.55 -21.97 10.01
CA ASN A 214 16.06 -21.01 9.04
C ASN A 214 15.17 -19.76 9.03
N LEU A 215 15.60 -18.69 8.37
CA LEU A 215 14.82 -17.49 8.15
C LEU A 215 14.77 -17.17 6.66
N ILE A 216 13.57 -17.10 6.10
CA ILE A 216 13.35 -16.65 4.73
C ILE A 216 12.79 -15.22 4.77
N ILE A 217 13.48 -14.30 4.11
CA ILE A 217 13.13 -12.88 4.06
C ILE A 217 12.72 -12.52 2.64
N VAL A 218 11.44 -12.21 2.45
CA VAL A 218 10.92 -11.68 1.18
C VAL A 218 10.96 -10.15 1.23
N CYS A 219 11.79 -9.54 0.39
CA CYS A 219 11.99 -8.09 0.39
C CYS A 219 12.34 -7.54 -1.00
N GLY A 220 12.12 -6.23 -1.19
CA GLY A 220 12.64 -5.49 -2.34
C GLY A 220 14.15 -5.25 -2.22
N ARG A 221 14.79 -4.84 -3.33
CA ARG A 221 16.20 -4.41 -3.36
C ARG A 221 16.27 -2.96 -2.85
N THR A 222 16.52 -2.76 -1.56
CA THR A 222 16.60 -1.47 -0.88
C THR A 222 17.85 -1.38 -0.02
N ASP A 223 18.25 -0.17 0.36
CA ASP A 223 19.41 0.05 1.25
C ASP A 223 19.22 -0.69 2.59
N TYR A 224 18.00 -0.73 3.10
CA TYR A 224 17.69 -1.49 4.32
C TYR A 224 17.87 -2.99 4.11
N ALA A 225 17.40 -3.55 3.00
CA ALA A 225 17.61 -4.97 2.68
C ALA A 225 19.11 -5.29 2.56
N MET A 226 19.91 -4.42 1.95
CA MET A 226 21.37 -4.56 1.88
C MET A 226 22.00 -4.51 3.28
N SER A 227 21.54 -3.63 4.16
CA SER A 227 22.02 -3.59 5.55
C SER A 227 21.67 -4.85 6.34
N LEU A 228 20.53 -5.48 6.07
CA LEU A 228 20.19 -6.79 6.67
C LEU A 228 21.09 -7.90 6.15
N GLN A 229 21.41 -7.91 4.85
CA GLN A 229 22.35 -8.88 4.26
C GLN A 229 23.74 -8.76 4.89
N GLN A 230 24.25 -7.52 5.04
CA GLN A 230 25.53 -7.30 5.74
C GLN A 230 25.48 -7.80 7.19
N MET A 231 24.40 -7.50 7.92
CA MET A 231 24.21 -7.98 9.28
C MET A 231 24.22 -9.52 9.39
N VAL A 232 23.64 -10.21 8.40
CA VAL A 232 23.64 -11.69 8.33
C VAL A 232 25.07 -12.22 8.17
N VAL A 233 25.89 -11.58 7.35
CA VAL A 233 27.32 -11.91 7.18
C VAL A 233 28.07 -11.68 8.49
N ASP A 234 27.93 -10.51 9.11
CA ASP A 234 28.63 -10.14 10.34
C ASP A 234 28.30 -11.08 11.51
N LEU A 235 27.06 -11.56 11.55
CA LEU A 235 26.58 -12.50 12.56
C LEU A 235 26.84 -13.99 12.25
N LYS A 236 27.48 -14.27 11.09
CA LYS A 236 27.77 -15.63 10.59
C LYS A 236 26.50 -16.49 10.46
N LEU A 237 25.47 -15.94 9.80
CA LEU A 237 24.17 -16.57 9.60
C LEU A 237 23.86 -16.83 8.09
N THR A 238 24.87 -16.81 7.23
CA THR A 238 24.71 -16.94 5.78
C THR A 238 24.11 -18.27 5.33
N ASP A 239 24.30 -19.32 6.10
CA ASP A 239 23.71 -20.65 5.91
C ASP A 239 22.28 -20.78 6.50
N LYS A 240 21.85 -19.82 7.30
CA LYS A 240 20.56 -19.83 8.01
C LYS A 240 19.54 -18.84 7.46
N VAL A 241 19.98 -17.80 6.73
CA VAL A 241 19.11 -16.72 6.27
C VAL A 241 19.13 -16.64 4.75
N THR A 242 17.94 -16.75 4.13
CA THR A 242 17.76 -16.63 2.69
C THR A 242 16.97 -15.36 2.36
N PHE A 243 17.48 -14.54 1.44
CA PHE A 243 16.78 -13.38 0.92
C PHE A 243 16.17 -13.71 -0.45
N LEU A 244 14.87 -13.50 -0.57
CA LEU A 244 14.12 -13.67 -1.81
C LEU A 244 13.65 -12.31 -2.32
N HIS A 245 13.93 -12.05 -3.59
CA HIS A 245 13.52 -10.84 -4.28
C HIS A 245 12.55 -11.19 -5.42
N GLU A 246 11.63 -10.27 -5.72
CA GLU A 246 10.72 -10.41 -6.86
C GLU A 246 9.86 -11.70 -6.84
N VAL A 247 9.52 -12.16 -5.64
CA VAL A 247 8.65 -13.33 -5.42
C VAL A 247 7.26 -13.07 -6.00
N SER A 248 6.78 -13.97 -6.85
CA SER A 248 5.42 -13.91 -7.37
C SER A 248 4.37 -14.19 -6.28
N PHE A 249 3.12 -13.79 -6.51
CA PHE A 249 2.06 -14.04 -5.54
C PHE A 249 1.84 -15.55 -5.27
N ASN A 250 1.98 -16.40 -6.30
CA ASN A 250 1.84 -17.86 -6.13
C ASN A 250 2.99 -18.47 -5.32
N GLU A 251 4.23 -18.03 -5.55
CA GLU A 251 5.38 -18.44 -4.72
C GLU A 251 5.21 -17.98 -3.27
N LEU A 252 4.71 -16.75 -3.07
CA LEU A 252 4.46 -16.23 -1.72
C LEU A 252 3.41 -17.07 -0.97
N LYS A 253 2.34 -17.50 -1.64
CA LYS A 253 1.35 -18.43 -1.05
C LYS A 253 2.01 -19.74 -0.59
N VAL A 254 2.91 -20.30 -1.41
CA VAL A 254 3.64 -21.53 -1.06
C VAL A 254 4.53 -21.29 0.16
N LEU A 255 5.25 -20.15 0.20
CA LEU A 255 6.08 -19.80 1.36
C LEU A 255 5.25 -19.69 2.64
N TYR A 256 4.11 -19.00 2.61
CA TYR A 256 3.20 -18.94 3.76
C TYR A 256 2.70 -20.32 4.18
N SER A 257 2.31 -21.16 3.21
CA SER A 257 1.71 -22.48 3.50
C SER A 257 2.66 -23.44 4.19
N LYS A 258 3.98 -23.31 3.93
CA LYS A 258 5.02 -24.20 4.44
C LYS A 258 5.78 -23.63 5.63
N ALA A 259 5.76 -22.31 5.84
CA ALA A 259 6.48 -21.67 6.95
C ALA A 259 6.03 -22.25 8.30
N TYR A 260 6.99 -22.45 9.21
CA TYR A 260 6.70 -22.78 10.62
C TYR A 260 5.87 -21.66 11.25
N ALA A 261 6.33 -20.41 11.11
CA ALA A 261 5.57 -19.23 11.54
C ALA A 261 6.01 -17.98 10.75
N LEU A 262 5.13 -16.96 10.75
CA LEU A 262 5.45 -15.61 10.27
C LEU A 262 6.16 -14.82 11.37
N VAL A 263 7.22 -14.11 10.99
CA VAL A 263 7.90 -13.11 11.84
C VAL A 263 7.50 -11.72 11.37
N TYR A 264 6.80 -10.98 12.23
CA TYR A 264 6.26 -9.67 11.91
C TYR A 264 6.50 -8.65 13.04
N PRO A 265 7.76 -8.24 13.29
CA PRO A 265 8.11 -7.35 14.39
C PRO A 265 7.96 -5.86 14.04
N SER A 266 7.10 -5.53 13.09
CA SER A 266 6.87 -4.17 12.61
C SER A 266 6.53 -3.22 13.75
N ILE A 267 7.17 -2.04 13.76
CA ILE A 267 6.96 -1.01 14.79
C ILE A 267 5.68 -0.22 14.52
N ASP A 268 5.37 0.02 13.25
CA ASP A 268 4.23 0.84 12.85
C ASP A 268 3.66 0.34 11.52
N GLU A 269 2.34 0.10 11.49
CA GLU A 269 1.60 -0.37 10.32
C GLU A 269 0.21 0.25 10.26
N GLY A 270 -0.25 0.48 9.04
CA GLY A 270 -1.62 0.92 8.84
C GLY A 270 -2.64 -0.18 9.16
N PHE A 271 -2.34 -1.44 8.78
CA PHE A 271 -3.25 -2.58 8.99
C PHE A 271 -2.54 -3.89 9.32
N GLY A 272 -1.47 -4.23 8.58
CA GLY A 272 -0.78 -5.51 8.78
C GLY A 272 -1.41 -6.67 7.99
N ILE A 273 -1.35 -6.61 6.66
CA ILE A 273 -1.86 -7.69 5.79
C ILE A 273 -1.11 -9.01 6.01
N PRO A 274 0.25 -9.07 6.10
CA PRO A 274 0.99 -10.32 6.24
C PRO A 274 0.55 -11.24 7.37
N PRO A 275 0.23 -10.77 8.59
CA PRO A 275 -0.34 -11.64 9.63
C PRO A 275 -1.65 -12.31 9.23
N ILE A 276 -2.52 -11.63 8.50
CA ILE A 276 -3.81 -12.19 8.05
C ILE A 276 -3.59 -13.21 6.92
N GLU A 277 -2.59 -12.99 6.06
CA GLU A 277 -2.19 -13.94 5.02
C GLU A 277 -1.61 -15.24 5.64
N ALA A 278 -0.98 -15.13 6.79
CA ALA A 278 -0.36 -16.26 7.49
C ALA A 278 -1.33 -17.07 8.35
N MET A 279 -2.50 -16.53 8.69
CA MET A 279 -3.56 -17.20 9.48
C MET A 279 -4.41 -18.14 8.63
#